data_6b71d6814b8178e4e2d2eb0b01c983b9
#
_entry.id   6b71d6814b8178e4e2d2eb0b01c983b9
#
_cell.length_a   1.000
_cell.length_b   1.000
_cell.length_c   1.000
_cell.angle_alpha   90.00
_cell.angle_beta   90.00
_cell.angle_gamma   90.00
#
_symmetry.space_group_name_H-M   'P 1'
#
loop_
_entity.id
_entity.type
_entity.pdbx_description
1 polymer ?
#
loop_
_entity_poly.entity_id
_entity_poly.type
_entity_poly.pdbx_seq_one_letter_code
_entity_poly.pdbx_strand_id
1 'polypeptide(L)'
;MRWSIITPSFRSSQWLKLCIASVADQGLAVEHIVQDAGSDDGTLDWLTRDARVKAYVEKDAGMYDAINRGLRRSQGELLAWLNCDEQYLPGALKLASEFFAHHPEVDMVFGDIVMVNPEGQYLAHRRMQTPLKYHTWTCHLSTLSCGTFFRRRVIFDNDIWFDTRWRDAGDGEWMLRLLKRGVSMAVLGKFTSIFTQTGVNMSAAPNARRENLALRRSAPVWARALRPWWIAHHRLRRLFGGMYFQQPFSYEIYAGKNLESRLQHEVNHPVFYRG
;
A
#
# COMPACT_ATOMS: atom_id res chain seq x y z
N MET A 1 -3.75 -15.26 13.72
CA MET A 1 -3.78 -13.77 13.74
C MET A 1 -4.94 -13.29 12.87
N ARG A 2 -5.74 -12.37 13.36
CA ARG A 2 -6.89 -11.79 12.63
C ARG A 2 -6.46 -10.54 11.86
N TRP A 3 -6.91 -10.39 10.63
CA TRP A 3 -6.67 -9.23 9.78
C TRP A 3 -7.80 -8.21 9.83
N SER A 4 -7.46 -6.92 9.78
CA SER A 4 -8.36 -5.87 9.33
C SER A 4 -7.72 -5.12 8.18
N ILE A 5 -8.42 -5.05 7.05
CA ILE A 5 -8.02 -4.32 5.86
C ILE A 5 -8.92 -3.09 5.72
N ILE A 6 -8.31 -1.93 5.54
CA ILE A 6 -9.03 -0.66 5.40
C ILE A 6 -8.96 -0.22 3.94
N THR A 7 -10.11 0.09 3.33
CA THR A 7 -10.18 0.66 1.99
C THR A 7 -10.89 2.01 2.04
N PRO A 8 -10.17 3.13 1.84
CA PRO A 8 -10.78 4.42 1.62
C PRO A 8 -11.44 4.44 0.24
N SER A 9 -12.66 4.96 0.13
CA SER A 9 -13.45 4.95 -1.10
C SER A 9 -14.12 6.30 -1.37
N PHE A 10 -14.03 6.75 -2.63
CA PHE A 10 -14.83 7.85 -3.15
C PHE A 10 -14.93 7.77 -4.66
N ARG A 11 -16.16 7.66 -5.22
CA ARG A 11 -16.43 7.61 -6.66
C ARG A 11 -15.56 6.60 -7.43
N SER A 12 -15.49 5.37 -6.92
CA SER A 12 -14.60 4.33 -7.45
C SER A 12 -15.30 2.97 -7.60
N SER A 13 -16.58 2.96 -7.96
CA SER A 13 -17.45 1.78 -7.96
C SER A 13 -16.81 0.55 -8.64
N GLN A 14 -16.25 0.72 -9.83
CA GLN A 14 -15.65 -0.39 -10.59
C GLN A 14 -14.41 -0.96 -9.90
N TRP A 15 -13.50 -0.09 -9.50
CA TRP A 15 -12.25 -0.47 -8.85
C TRP A 15 -12.49 -1.11 -7.48
N LEU A 16 -13.39 -0.52 -6.70
CA LEU A 16 -13.73 -1.03 -5.37
C LEU A 16 -14.24 -2.48 -5.41
N LYS A 17 -15.01 -2.85 -6.44
CA LYS A 17 -15.46 -4.24 -6.62
C LYS A 17 -14.32 -5.22 -6.80
N LEU A 18 -13.29 -4.86 -7.59
CA LEU A 18 -12.10 -5.67 -7.82
C LEU A 18 -11.25 -5.77 -6.54
N CYS A 19 -11.08 -4.65 -5.84
CA CYS A 19 -10.41 -4.60 -4.54
C CYS A 19 -11.08 -5.55 -3.54
N ILE A 20 -12.40 -5.43 -3.34
CA ILE A 20 -13.17 -6.27 -2.42
C ILE A 20 -13.05 -7.76 -2.79
N ALA A 21 -13.18 -8.10 -4.07
CA ALA A 21 -13.01 -9.48 -4.52
C ALA A 21 -11.61 -10.02 -4.15
N SER A 22 -10.56 -9.21 -4.34
CA SER A 22 -9.18 -9.61 -4.06
C SER A 22 -8.87 -9.80 -2.58
N VAL A 23 -9.61 -9.12 -1.70
CA VAL A 23 -9.51 -9.30 -0.24
C VAL A 23 -10.33 -10.51 0.22
N ALA A 24 -11.51 -10.71 -0.37
CA ALA A 24 -12.42 -11.78 0.02
C ALA A 24 -11.87 -13.18 -0.30
N ASP A 25 -11.08 -13.33 -1.35
CA ASP A 25 -10.52 -14.61 -1.78
C ASP A 25 -9.15 -14.97 -1.18
N GLN A 26 -8.70 -14.26 -0.14
CA GLN A 26 -7.42 -14.55 0.52
C GLN A 26 -7.40 -15.86 1.32
N GLY A 27 -8.52 -16.58 1.40
CA GLY A 27 -8.63 -17.86 2.12
C GLY A 27 -8.49 -17.74 3.64
N LEU A 28 -8.64 -16.53 4.19
CA LEU A 28 -8.55 -16.21 5.61
C LEU A 28 -9.78 -15.41 6.05
N ALA A 29 -10.12 -15.51 7.33
CA ALA A 29 -11.12 -14.63 7.92
C ALA A 29 -10.56 -13.21 8.04
N VAL A 30 -11.04 -12.29 7.20
CA VAL A 30 -10.61 -10.90 7.13
C VAL A 30 -11.77 -9.98 7.51
N GLU A 31 -11.49 -9.02 8.37
CA GLU A 31 -12.36 -7.87 8.58
C GLU A 31 -12.01 -6.81 7.52
N HIS A 32 -12.82 -6.72 6.47
CA HIS A 32 -12.64 -5.71 5.44
C HIS A 32 -13.54 -4.50 5.74
N ILE A 33 -12.93 -3.36 6.05
CA ILE A 33 -13.62 -2.10 6.38
C ILE A 33 -13.49 -1.17 5.18
N VAL A 34 -14.61 -0.82 4.56
CA VAL A 34 -14.67 0.19 3.51
C VAL A 34 -15.20 1.48 4.12
N GLN A 35 -14.38 2.52 4.05
CA GLN A 35 -14.73 3.87 4.49
C GLN A 35 -15.02 4.72 3.26
N ASP A 36 -16.30 4.92 2.94
CA ASP A 36 -16.75 5.67 1.77
C ASP A 36 -17.12 7.11 2.14
N ALA A 37 -16.61 8.07 1.38
CA ALA A 37 -16.81 9.50 1.64
C ALA A 37 -18.18 10.08 1.18
N GLY A 38 -19.13 9.19 0.86
CA GLY A 38 -20.45 9.57 0.31
C GLY A 38 -20.42 9.61 -1.21
N SER A 39 -20.02 8.49 -1.84
CA SER A 39 -20.00 8.35 -3.31
C SER A 39 -21.38 8.51 -3.94
N ASP A 40 -21.43 9.16 -5.11
CA ASP A 40 -22.64 9.43 -5.91
C ASP A 40 -22.55 8.82 -7.34
N ASP A 41 -21.64 7.88 -7.55
CA ASP A 41 -21.40 7.17 -8.82
C ASP A 41 -22.06 5.78 -8.88
N GLY A 42 -23.07 5.52 -8.05
CA GLY A 42 -23.72 4.22 -7.91
C GLY A 42 -22.98 3.24 -6.99
N THR A 43 -21.88 3.63 -6.35
CA THR A 43 -21.17 2.80 -5.37
C THR A 43 -22.08 2.39 -4.21
N LEU A 44 -22.86 3.31 -3.67
CA LEU A 44 -23.70 3.07 -2.51
C LEU A 44 -24.87 2.13 -2.76
N ASP A 45 -25.30 2.00 -4.02
CA ASP A 45 -26.42 1.11 -4.41
C ASP A 45 -26.15 -0.36 -4.11
N TRP A 46 -24.89 -0.76 -4.12
CA TRP A 46 -24.48 -2.14 -3.88
C TRP A 46 -23.59 -2.29 -2.62
N LEU A 47 -22.71 -1.33 -2.32
CA LEU A 47 -21.71 -1.45 -1.26
C LEU A 47 -22.31 -1.74 0.11
N THR A 48 -23.40 -1.07 0.47
CA THR A 48 -24.08 -1.23 1.76
C THR A 48 -24.76 -2.61 1.95
N ARG A 49 -24.92 -3.35 0.84
CA ARG A 49 -25.49 -4.71 0.83
C ARG A 49 -24.44 -5.79 0.63
N ASP A 50 -23.18 -5.43 0.40
CA ASP A 50 -22.10 -6.41 0.19
C ASP A 50 -21.67 -7.02 1.53
N ALA A 51 -22.04 -8.28 1.74
CA ALA A 51 -21.75 -9.00 2.99
C ALA A 51 -20.25 -9.28 3.23
N ARG A 52 -19.41 -9.07 2.22
CA ARG A 52 -17.95 -9.27 2.32
C ARG A 52 -17.25 -8.14 3.06
N VAL A 53 -17.90 -6.99 3.27
CA VAL A 53 -17.31 -5.80 3.85
C VAL A 53 -18.16 -5.21 4.97
N LYS A 54 -17.52 -4.44 5.84
CA LYS A 54 -18.17 -3.51 6.76
C LYS A 54 -18.08 -2.12 6.15
N ALA A 55 -19.14 -1.68 5.48
CA ALA A 55 -19.20 -0.39 4.84
C ALA A 55 -19.64 0.71 5.82
N TYR A 56 -18.88 1.81 5.86
CA TYR A 56 -19.20 3.02 6.58
C TYR A 56 -19.24 4.19 5.61
N VAL A 57 -20.39 4.85 5.53
CA VAL A 57 -20.62 5.97 4.62
C VAL A 57 -20.62 7.26 5.42
N GLU A 58 -19.54 8.00 5.35
CA GLU A 58 -19.35 9.23 6.14
C GLU A 58 -18.45 10.20 5.39
N LYS A 59 -18.87 11.44 5.23
CA LYS A 59 -18.01 12.48 4.66
C LYS A 59 -16.71 12.61 5.47
N ASP A 60 -15.60 12.53 4.80
CA ASP A 60 -14.26 12.63 5.38
C ASP A 60 -13.50 13.88 4.88
N ALA A 61 -12.33 14.07 5.47
CA ALA A 61 -11.41 15.14 5.10
C ALA A 61 -10.33 14.67 4.09
N GLY A 62 -10.53 13.54 3.42
CA GLY A 62 -9.63 12.94 2.44
C GLY A 62 -9.14 11.56 2.86
N MET A 63 -8.38 10.91 1.97
CA MET A 63 -7.96 9.51 2.07
C MET A 63 -7.37 9.14 3.45
N TYR A 64 -6.49 9.95 4.01
CA TYR A 64 -5.85 9.65 5.30
C TYR A 64 -6.81 9.76 6.50
N ASP A 65 -7.84 10.63 6.41
CA ASP A 65 -8.91 10.66 7.41
C ASP A 65 -9.78 9.41 7.32
N ALA A 66 -10.13 8.98 6.10
CA ALA A 66 -10.84 7.73 5.87
C ALA A 66 -10.05 6.53 6.43
N ILE A 67 -8.75 6.43 6.14
CA ILE A 67 -7.87 5.38 6.69
C ILE A 67 -7.87 5.42 8.22
N ASN A 68 -7.68 6.58 8.84
CA ASN A 68 -7.68 6.72 10.30
C ASN A 68 -9.01 6.27 10.93
N ARG A 69 -10.15 6.62 10.32
CA ARG A 69 -11.47 6.18 10.79
C ARG A 69 -11.62 4.67 10.71
N GLY A 70 -11.22 4.07 9.58
CA GLY A 70 -11.22 2.61 9.42
C GLY A 70 -10.31 1.92 10.42
N LEU A 71 -9.10 2.42 10.66
CA LEU A 71 -8.18 1.91 11.67
C LEU A 71 -8.77 1.94 13.07
N ARG A 72 -9.44 3.03 13.48
CA ARG A 72 -10.11 3.11 14.80
C ARG A 72 -11.21 2.05 14.98
N ARG A 73 -11.87 1.64 13.89
CA ARG A 73 -12.93 0.62 13.89
C ARG A 73 -12.38 -0.81 13.81
N SER A 74 -11.14 -0.95 13.40
CA SER A 74 -10.51 -2.25 13.20
C SER A 74 -10.35 -3.04 14.50
N GLN A 75 -10.45 -4.38 14.40
CA GLN A 75 -10.28 -5.30 15.52
C GLN A 75 -9.17 -6.32 15.28
N GLY A 76 -8.54 -6.31 14.12
CA GLY A 76 -7.46 -7.20 13.76
C GLY A 76 -6.18 -6.95 14.55
N GLU A 77 -5.40 -8.01 14.76
CA GLU A 77 -4.03 -7.95 15.30
C GLU A 77 -3.05 -7.46 14.23
N LEU A 78 -3.35 -7.80 12.98
CA LEU A 78 -2.62 -7.38 11.78
C LEU A 78 -3.50 -6.44 10.96
N LEU A 79 -2.88 -5.37 10.49
CA LEU A 79 -3.55 -4.28 9.79
C LEU A 79 -2.86 -4.02 8.45
N ALA A 80 -3.65 -3.58 7.48
CA ALA A 80 -3.17 -2.99 6.24
C ALA A 80 -4.24 -2.04 5.68
N TRP A 81 -3.86 -1.18 4.74
CA TRP A 81 -4.83 -0.48 3.91
C TRP A 81 -4.56 -0.78 2.44
N LEU A 82 -5.62 -0.82 1.68
CA LEU A 82 -5.62 -1.11 0.26
C LEU A 82 -6.53 -0.09 -0.42
N ASN A 83 -6.00 0.70 -1.35
CA ASN A 83 -6.82 1.66 -2.07
C ASN A 83 -7.79 0.95 -3.03
N CYS A 84 -8.84 1.63 -3.48
CA CYS A 84 -9.85 1.03 -4.34
C CYS A 84 -9.29 0.42 -5.64
N ASP A 85 -8.25 1.05 -6.19
CA ASP A 85 -7.60 0.67 -7.46
C ASP A 85 -6.43 -0.32 -7.28
N GLU A 86 -6.28 -0.85 -6.08
CA GLU A 86 -5.24 -1.83 -5.73
C GLU A 86 -5.87 -3.21 -5.43
N GLN A 87 -5.10 -4.28 -5.57
CA GLN A 87 -5.55 -5.65 -5.27
C GLN A 87 -4.45 -6.45 -4.58
N TYR A 88 -4.85 -7.40 -3.73
CA TYR A 88 -3.94 -8.43 -3.26
C TYR A 88 -3.82 -9.56 -4.28
N LEU A 89 -2.62 -10.10 -4.43
CA LEU A 89 -2.38 -11.37 -5.12
C LEU A 89 -2.86 -12.55 -4.27
N PRO A 90 -3.14 -13.71 -4.87
CA PRO A 90 -3.54 -14.90 -4.12
C PRO A 90 -2.56 -15.23 -2.99
N GLY A 91 -3.07 -15.44 -1.79
CA GLY A 91 -2.28 -15.84 -0.63
C GLY A 91 -1.41 -14.75 0.00
N ALA A 92 -1.52 -13.49 -0.41
CA ALA A 92 -0.72 -12.39 0.12
C ALA A 92 -0.82 -12.25 1.65
N LEU A 93 -2.03 -12.30 2.20
CA LEU A 93 -2.24 -12.20 3.64
C LEU A 93 -1.75 -13.45 4.39
N LYS A 94 -1.78 -14.63 3.76
CA LYS A 94 -1.20 -15.85 4.33
C LYS A 94 0.31 -15.72 4.45
N LEU A 95 1.00 -15.28 3.39
CA LEU A 95 2.45 -15.04 3.41
C LEU A 95 2.86 -14.04 4.50
N ALA A 96 2.11 -12.93 4.63
CA ALA A 96 2.37 -11.95 5.67
C ALA A 96 2.09 -12.51 7.07
N SER A 97 1.03 -13.30 7.25
CA SER A 97 0.72 -13.96 8.53
C SER A 97 1.82 -14.91 8.98
N GLU A 98 2.30 -15.76 8.07
CA GLU A 98 3.38 -16.71 8.31
C GLU A 98 4.67 -15.96 8.69
N PHE A 99 5.00 -14.89 7.97
CA PHE A 99 6.15 -14.06 8.31
C PHE A 99 6.04 -13.48 9.73
N PHE A 100 4.92 -12.85 10.07
CA PHE A 100 4.72 -12.30 11.41
C PHE A 100 4.71 -13.37 12.51
N ALA A 101 4.27 -14.58 12.22
CA ALA A 101 4.32 -15.68 13.18
C ALA A 101 5.76 -16.10 13.51
N HIS A 102 6.66 -16.11 12.51
CA HIS A 102 8.05 -16.47 12.69
C HIS A 102 8.93 -15.30 13.18
N HIS A 103 8.46 -14.06 13.04
CA HIS A 103 9.19 -12.83 13.38
C HIS A 103 8.37 -11.95 14.33
N PRO A 104 8.18 -12.34 15.61
CA PRO A 104 7.38 -11.58 16.58
C PRO A 104 7.96 -10.19 16.90
N GLU A 105 9.26 -9.99 16.67
CA GLU A 105 9.98 -8.73 16.84
C GLU A 105 9.75 -7.73 15.72
N VAL A 106 9.25 -8.19 14.55
CA VAL A 106 9.00 -7.31 13.40
C VAL A 106 7.61 -6.68 13.50
N ASP A 107 7.55 -5.37 13.34
CA ASP A 107 6.33 -4.57 13.41
C ASP A 107 5.66 -4.35 12.06
N MET A 108 6.46 -4.18 11.01
CA MET A 108 5.99 -3.92 9.64
C MET A 108 6.75 -4.78 8.64
N VAL A 109 6.02 -5.21 7.60
CA VAL A 109 6.62 -5.96 6.50
C VAL A 109 6.11 -5.42 5.17
N PHE A 110 7.00 -5.45 4.16
CA PHE A 110 6.69 -4.96 2.82
C PHE A 110 6.80 -6.10 1.81
N GLY A 111 5.75 -6.27 1.02
CA GLY A 111 5.72 -7.22 -0.09
C GLY A 111 6.00 -6.54 -1.44
N ASP A 112 6.57 -7.31 -2.36
CA ASP A 112 6.84 -6.86 -3.73
C ASP A 112 5.53 -6.63 -4.50
N ILE A 113 5.56 -5.78 -5.53
CA ILE A 113 4.37 -5.28 -6.20
C ILE A 113 4.51 -5.46 -7.71
N VAL A 114 3.43 -5.90 -8.33
CA VAL A 114 3.23 -5.89 -9.78
C VAL A 114 2.46 -4.61 -10.15
N MET A 115 2.93 -3.89 -11.14
CA MET A 115 2.29 -2.67 -11.65
C MET A 115 1.60 -3.00 -12.96
N VAL A 116 0.35 -2.61 -13.08
CA VAL A 116 -0.50 -2.92 -14.24
C VAL A 116 -1.20 -1.66 -14.78
N ASN A 117 -1.64 -1.73 -16.02
CA ASN A 117 -2.56 -0.73 -16.58
C ASN A 117 -4.03 -1.01 -16.15
N PRO A 118 -5.01 -0.15 -16.51
CA PRO A 118 -6.41 -0.33 -16.15
C PRO A 118 -7.03 -1.65 -16.63
N GLU A 119 -6.51 -2.24 -17.68
CA GLU A 119 -6.94 -3.52 -18.27
C GLU A 119 -6.31 -4.73 -17.56
N GLY A 120 -5.45 -4.48 -16.55
CA GLY A 120 -4.76 -5.52 -15.79
C GLY A 120 -3.49 -6.06 -16.46
N GLN A 121 -3.03 -5.45 -17.58
CA GLN A 121 -1.83 -5.87 -18.29
C GLN A 121 -0.57 -5.36 -17.58
N TYR A 122 0.47 -6.18 -17.57
CA TYR A 122 1.74 -5.89 -16.93
C TYR A 122 2.45 -4.67 -17.53
N LEU A 123 2.90 -3.77 -16.65
CA LEU A 123 3.74 -2.63 -17.02
C LEU A 123 5.17 -2.77 -16.47
N ALA A 124 5.27 -3.09 -15.19
CA ALA A 124 6.53 -3.23 -14.49
C ALA A 124 6.33 -3.97 -13.17
N HIS A 125 7.41 -4.27 -12.48
CA HIS A 125 7.36 -4.73 -11.08
C HIS A 125 8.24 -3.87 -10.20
N ARG A 126 7.96 -3.87 -8.91
CA ARG A 126 8.76 -3.20 -7.90
C ARG A 126 9.09 -4.15 -6.77
N ARG A 127 10.35 -4.46 -6.59
CA ARG A 127 10.84 -5.18 -5.42
C ARG A 127 11.10 -4.22 -4.28
N MET A 128 10.60 -4.53 -3.10
CA MET A 128 10.64 -3.64 -1.95
C MET A 128 11.95 -3.75 -1.18
N GLN A 129 12.30 -2.65 -0.52
CA GLN A 129 13.37 -2.58 0.47
C GLN A 129 12.81 -1.97 1.74
N THR A 130 13.39 -2.33 2.89
CA THR A 130 13.13 -1.57 4.11
C THR A 130 13.50 -0.10 3.90
N PRO A 131 12.58 0.83 4.17
CA PRO A 131 12.84 2.25 4.00
C PRO A 131 13.92 2.71 4.98
N LEU A 132 14.71 3.69 4.58
CA LEU A 132 15.74 4.30 5.40
C LEU A 132 15.37 5.74 5.74
N LYS A 133 15.51 6.13 6.99
CA LYS A 133 15.12 7.43 7.53
C LYS A 133 15.54 8.60 6.66
N TYR A 134 16.83 8.76 6.40
CA TYR A 134 17.32 9.92 5.65
C TYR A 134 17.02 9.85 4.15
N HIS A 135 16.98 8.65 3.57
CA HIS A 135 16.53 8.48 2.19
C HIS A 135 15.04 8.85 2.05
N THR A 136 14.18 8.33 2.91
CA THR A 136 12.73 8.67 2.91
C THR A 136 12.52 10.17 3.12
N TRP A 137 13.28 10.80 4.03
CA TRP A 137 13.14 12.21 4.34
C TRP A 137 13.60 13.15 3.22
N THR A 138 14.69 12.80 2.52
CA THR A 138 15.33 13.71 1.54
C THR A 138 15.08 13.34 0.10
N CYS A 139 14.65 12.11 -0.19
CA CYS A 139 14.48 11.61 -1.57
C CYS A 139 13.02 11.26 -1.86
N HIS A 140 12.61 10.07 -1.49
CA HIS A 140 11.25 9.55 -1.70
C HIS A 140 10.96 8.35 -0.79
N LEU A 141 9.68 8.03 -0.59
CA LEU A 141 9.26 6.78 0.01
C LEU A 141 9.56 5.62 -0.94
N SER A 142 10.20 4.56 -0.43
CA SER A 142 10.60 3.40 -1.22
C SER A 142 9.58 2.26 -1.23
N THR A 143 8.52 2.38 -0.45
CA THR A 143 7.43 1.40 -0.33
C THR A 143 6.13 1.95 -0.91
N LEU A 144 5.16 1.07 -1.17
CA LEU A 144 3.83 1.42 -1.63
C LEU A 144 2.77 0.89 -0.64
N SER A 145 1.63 1.56 -0.61
CA SER A 145 0.48 1.27 0.26
C SER A 145 0.06 -0.20 0.21
N CYS A 146 -0.24 -0.69 -0.98
CA CYS A 146 -0.78 -2.03 -1.20
C CYS A 146 0.11 -3.18 -0.74
N GLY A 147 1.43 -2.96 -0.66
CA GLY A 147 2.38 -3.96 -0.15
C GLY A 147 2.78 -3.75 1.30
N THR A 148 2.09 -2.91 2.07
CA THR A 148 2.44 -2.55 3.44
C THR A 148 1.53 -3.26 4.43
N PHE A 149 2.11 -4.12 5.27
CA PHE A 149 1.43 -4.89 6.31
C PHE A 149 2.05 -4.58 7.67
N PHE A 150 1.26 -4.45 8.73
CA PHE A 150 1.79 -4.08 10.04
C PHE A 150 0.97 -4.61 11.21
N ARG A 151 1.62 -4.72 12.37
CA ARG A 151 0.95 -5.06 13.61
C ARG A 151 0.15 -3.88 14.14
N ARG A 152 -0.97 -4.16 14.78
CA ARG A 152 -1.82 -3.16 15.42
C ARG A 152 -1.05 -2.21 16.34
N ARG A 153 -0.05 -2.71 17.06
CA ARG A 153 0.78 -1.92 17.99
C ARG A 153 1.52 -0.76 17.32
N VAL A 154 1.78 -0.83 16.00
CA VAL A 154 2.43 0.27 15.24
C VAL A 154 1.63 1.57 15.34
N ILE A 155 0.30 1.48 15.30
CA ILE A 155 -0.58 2.65 15.42
C ILE A 155 -0.94 2.92 16.88
N PHE A 156 -1.48 1.91 17.56
CA PHE A 156 -2.20 2.10 18.83
C PHE A 156 -1.26 2.29 20.02
N ASP A 157 -0.15 1.55 20.08
CA ASP A 157 0.79 1.66 21.21
C ASP A 157 1.73 2.87 21.05
N ASN A 158 1.97 3.29 19.79
CA ASN A 158 2.81 4.45 19.50
C ASN A 158 2.03 5.76 19.32
N ASP A 159 0.71 5.69 19.21
CA ASP A 159 -0.18 6.82 18.87
C ASP A 159 0.26 7.56 17.58
N ILE A 160 0.66 6.79 16.55
CA ILE A 160 1.16 7.34 15.28
C ILE A 160 0.13 7.15 14.18
N TRP A 161 -0.89 7.99 14.18
CA TRP A 161 -1.94 8.07 13.16
C TRP A 161 -1.46 8.83 11.93
N PHE A 162 -2.15 8.68 10.78
CA PHE A 162 -1.90 9.55 9.64
C PHE A 162 -2.26 11.00 9.98
N ASP A 163 -1.41 11.94 9.57
CA ASP A 163 -1.68 13.36 9.71
C ASP A 163 -2.57 13.83 8.55
N THR A 164 -3.82 14.14 8.85
CA THR A 164 -4.85 14.50 7.86
C THR A 164 -4.62 15.85 7.18
N ARG A 165 -3.61 16.63 7.61
CA ARG A 165 -3.17 17.85 6.91
C ARG A 165 -2.48 17.53 5.59
N TRP A 166 -1.86 16.35 5.47
CA TRP A 166 -1.32 15.82 4.24
C TRP A 166 -2.43 15.20 3.40
N ARG A 167 -2.45 15.47 2.10
CA ARG A 167 -3.50 15.00 1.20
C ARG A 167 -3.02 13.89 0.27
N ASP A 168 -1.81 14.02 -0.28
CA ASP A 168 -1.30 13.18 -1.36
C ASP A 168 0.01 12.44 -1.00
N ALA A 169 0.77 12.93 -0.02
CA ALA A 169 2.07 12.36 0.38
C ALA A 169 2.16 12.04 1.89
N GLY A 170 1.02 11.85 2.55
CA GLY A 170 0.96 11.55 3.98
C GLY A 170 1.53 10.19 4.37
N ASP A 171 1.56 9.23 3.45
CA ASP A 171 2.25 7.94 3.63
C ASP A 171 3.76 8.12 3.84
N GLY A 172 4.39 9.02 3.10
CA GLY A 172 5.81 9.36 3.26
C GLY A 172 6.10 10.04 4.59
N GLU A 173 5.23 10.94 5.04
CA GLU A 173 5.31 11.61 6.33
C GLU A 173 5.10 10.63 7.49
N TRP A 174 4.07 9.80 7.39
CA TRP A 174 3.76 8.76 8.37
C TRP A 174 4.92 7.76 8.51
N MET A 175 5.45 7.27 7.39
CA MET A 175 6.62 6.38 7.38
C MET A 175 7.83 7.03 8.04
N LEU A 176 8.06 8.32 7.80
CA LEU A 176 9.17 9.03 8.42
C LEU A 176 9.03 9.10 9.95
N ARG A 177 7.80 9.30 10.49
CA ARG A 177 7.57 9.26 11.94
C ARG A 177 7.84 7.87 12.52
N LEU A 178 7.40 6.81 11.83
CA LEU A 178 7.69 5.43 12.23
C LEU A 178 9.19 5.14 12.26
N LEU A 179 9.93 5.56 11.22
CA LEU A 179 11.39 5.43 11.15
C LEU A 179 12.12 6.23 12.25
N LYS A 180 11.59 7.38 12.64
CA LYS A 180 12.12 8.17 13.76
C LYS A 180 11.86 7.49 15.10
N ARG A 181 10.78 6.73 15.22
CA ARG A 181 10.41 5.98 16.44
C ARG A 181 11.16 4.64 16.56
N GLY A 182 11.85 4.21 15.50
CA GLY A 182 12.58 2.94 15.49
C GLY A 182 11.68 1.70 15.32
N VAL A 183 10.52 1.85 14.66
CA VAL A 183 9.63 0.72 14.34
C VAL A 183 10.40 -0.32 13.52
N SER A 184 10.33 -1.58 13.95
CA SER A 184 11.02 -2.70 13.30
C SER A 184 10.38 -3.06 11.97
N MET A 185 11.19 -3.12 10.89
CA MET A 185 10.70 -3.27 9.53
C MET A 185 11.48 -4.34 8.76
N ALA A 186 10.78 -5.13 7.95
CA ALA A 186 11.37 -6.17 7.10
C ALA A 186 10.73 -6.21 5.71
N VAL A 187 11.22 -7.06 4.83
CA VAL A 187 10.64 -7.32 3.50
C VAL A 187 10.31 -8.79 3.35
N LEU A 188 9.21 -9.11 2.66
CA LEU A 188 8.79 -10.48 2.36
C LEU A 188 9.60 -11.08 1.21
N GLY A 189 10.06 -10.27 0.25
CA GLY A 189 10.73 -10.72 -0.96
C GLY A 189 9.82 -11.56 -1.88
N LYS A 190 8.52 -11.40 -1.78
CA LYS A 190 7.47 -12.08 -2.57
C LYS A 190 6.48 -11.05 -3.08
N PHE A 191 5.96 -11.26 -4.29
CA PHE A 191 4.87 -10.45 -4.82
C PHE A 191 3.60 -10.69 -4.00
N THR A 192 3.00 -9.59 -3.53
CA THR A 192 1.80 -9.63 -2.68
C THR A 192 0.65 -8.83 -3.25
N SER A 193 0.93 -7.86 -4.09
CA SER A 193 -0.08 -6.87 -4.44
C SER A 193 0.08 -6.37 -5.87
N ILE A 194 -1.03 -5.85 -6.39
CA ILE A 194 -1.12 -5.15 -7.65
C ILE A 194 -1.31 -3.66 -7.37
N PHE A 195 -0.55 -2.84 -8.08
CA PHE A 195 -0.74 -1.40 -8.16
C PHE A 195 -1.21 -1.03 -9.56
N THR A 196 -2.42 -0.50 -9.71
CA THR A 196 -2.97 -0.11 -11.00
C THR A 196 -2.58 1.33 -11.33
N GLN A 197 -1.94 1.54 -12.48
CA GLN A 197 -1.67 2.88 -13.01
C GLN A 197 -2.89 3.39 -13.76
N THR A 198 -3.79 4.06 -13.06
CA THR A 198 -5.05 4.59 -13.64
C THR A 198 -4.86 5.89 -14.44
N GLY A 199 -3.67 6.47 -14.42
CA GLY A 199 -3.38 7.78 -15.04
C GLY A 199 -3.78 8.99 -14.17
N VAL A 200 -4.59 8.78 -13.14
CA VAL A 200 -5.03 9.81 -12.17
C VAL A 200 -4.55 9.52 -10.74
N ASN A 201 -3.53 8.67 -10.60
CA ASN A 201 -2.99 8.33 -9.29
C ASN A 201 -2.48 9.58 -8.54
N MET A 202 -2.82 9.69 -7.27
CA MET A 202 -2.55 10.87 -6.42
C MET A 202 -1.07 11.25 -6.36
N SER A 203 -0.16 10.29 -6.48
CA SER A 203 1.30 10.53 -6.48
C SER A 203 1.79 11.44 -7.62
N ALA A 204 1.02 11.56 -8.72
CA ALA A 204 1.31 12.44 -9.84
C ALA A 204 0.72 13.86 -9.70
N ALA A 205 -0.15 14.09 -8.71
CA ALA A 205 -0.84 15.35 -8.51
C ALA A 205 0.12 16.51 -8.18
N PRO A 206 -0.18 17.74 -8.60
CA PRO A 206 0.65 18.91 -8.27
C PRO A 206 0.83 19.12 -6.76
N ASN A 207 -0.18 18.80 -5.96
CA ASN A 207 -0.12 18.90 -4.51
C ASN A 207 0.86 17.86 -3.90
N ALA A 208 0.92 16.64 -4.45
CA ALA A 208 1.90 15.63 -4.03
C ALA A 208 3.35 16.13 -4.15
N ARG A 209 3.66 16.86 -5.24
CA ARG A 209 4.98 17.48 -5.42
C ARG A 209 5.27 18.54 -4.37
N ARG A 210 4.29 19.39 -4.05
CA ARG A 210 4.41 20.43 -3.02
C ARG A 210 4.63 19.82 -1.65
N GLU A 211 3.86 18.81 -1.28
CA GLU A 211 3.97 18.10 -0.02
C GLU A 211 5.31 17.37 0.11
N ASN A 212 5.72 16.64 -0.91
CA ASN A 212 7.03 15.98 -0.94
C ASN A 212 8.18 17.00 -0.81
N LEU A 213 8.07 18.18 -1.40
CA LEU A 213 9.06 19.25 -1.24
C LEU A 213 9.04 19.79 0.20
N ALA A 214 7.87 19.99 0.82
CA ALA A 214 7.75 20.41 2.21
C ALA A 214 8.40 19.38 3.14
N LEU A 215 8.12 18.09 2.94
CA LEU A 215 8.75 17.01 3.70
C LEU A 215 10.29 17.06 3.59
N ARG A 216 10.82 17.20 2.37
CA ARG A 216 12.29 17.31 2.14
C ARG A 216 12.88 18.55 2.82
N ARG A 217 12.19 19.69 2.75
CA ARG A 217 12.66 20.96 3.38
C ARG A 217 12.71 20.85 4.91
N SER A 218 11.88 20.00 5.54
CA SER A 218 11.90 19.77 6.98
C SER A 218 13.11 18.93 7.44
N ALA A 219 13.87 18.34 6.50
CA ALA A 219 15.05 17.56 6.84
C ALA A 219 16.22 18.47 7.28
N PRO A 220 17.09 18.00 8.20
CA PRO A 220 18.29 18.72 8.60
C PRO A 220 19.15 19.13 7.40
N VAL A 221 19.80 20.31 7.45
CA VAL A 221 20.59 20.84 6.35
C VAL A 221 21.66 19.85 5.86
N TRP A 222 22.38 19.23 6.80
CA TRP A 222 23.38 18.22 6.47
C TRP A 222 22.80 16.99 5.75
N ALA A 223 21.63 16.53 6.16
CA ALA A 223 20.97 15.38 5.51
C ALA A 223 20.54 15.72 4.08
N ARG A 224 20.09 16.97 3.83
CA ARG A 224 19.78 17.46 2.49
C ARG A 224 21.04 17.59 1.62
N ALA A 225 22.14 18.06 2.20
CA ALA A 225 23.43 18.16 1.49
C ALA A 225 23.96 16.78 1.04
N LEU A 226 23.74 15.74 1.87
CA LEU A 226 24.11 14.36 1.56
C LEU A 226 23.07 13.60 0.67
N ARG A 227 22.09 14.29 0.09
CA ARG A 227 21.07 13.65 -0.77
C ARG A 227 21.65 12.80 -1.90
N PRO A 228 22.70 13.20 -2.64
CA PRO A 228 23.32 12.35 -3.66
C PRO A 228 23.83 11.02 -3.08
N TRP A 229 24.40 11.04 -1.88
CA TRP A 229 24.85 9.85 -1.16
C TRP A 229 23.66 8.91 -0.80
N TRP A 230 22.56 9.46 -0.29
CA TRP A 230 21.39 8.64 0.01
C TRP A 230 20.83 7.95 -1.22
N ILE A 231 20.81 8.64 -2.36
CA ILE A 231 20.39 8.06 -3.65
C ILE A 231 21.36 6.95 -4.09
N ALA A 232 22.66 7.19 -4.05
CA ALA A 232 23.68 6.22 -4.43
C ALA A 232 23.60 4.98 -3.52
N HIS A 233 23.55 5.16 -2.21
CA HIS A 233 23.42 4.10 -1.22
C HIS A 233 22.14 3.26 -1.46
N HIS A 234 20.98 3.91 -1.72
CA HIS A 234 19.74 3.20 -2.02
C HIS A 234 19.85 2.37 -3.31
N ARG A 235 20.48 2.90 -4.36
CA ARG A 235 20.72 2.18 -5.62
C ARG A 235 21.67 0.99 -5.43
N LEU A 236 22.72 1.15 -4.66
CA LEU A 236 23.67 0.07 -4.33
C LEU A 236 22.97 -1.05 -3.54
N ARG A 237 22.14 -0.71 -2.55
CA ARG A 237 21.33 -1.71 -1.85
C ARG A 237 20.42 -2.50 -2.81
N ARG A 238 19.80 -1.84 -3.79
CA ARG A 238 19.01 -2.51 -4.84
C ARG A 238 19.86 -3.45 -5.69
N LEU A 239 21.05 -2.99 -6.06
CA LEU A 239 21.98 -3.79 -6.88
C LEU A 239 22.45 -5.04 -6.13
N PHE A 240 22.97 -4.86 -4.92
CA PHE A 240 23.43 -5.98 -4.09
C PHE A 240 22.31 -6.91 -3.62
N GLY A 241 21.10 -6.40 -3.46
CA GLY A 241 19.89 -7.20 -3.19
C GLY A 241 19.32 -7.90 -4.43
N GLY A 242 19.97 -7.81 -5.60
CA GLY A 242 19.51 -8.46 -6.83
C GLY A 242 18.15 -7.94 -7.34
N MET A 243 17.73 -6.74 -6.94
CA MET A 243 16.37 -6.27 -7.20
C MET A 243 16.10 -5.86 -8.64
N TYR A 244 17.16 -5.66 -9.43
CA TYR A 244 17.05 -5.37 -10.85
C TYR A 244 16.90 -6.62 -11.72
N PHE A 245 17.07 -7.79 -11.12
CA PHE A 245 16.98 -9.08 -11.82
C PHE A 245 15.74 -9.84 -11.34
N GLN A 246 14.82 -10.10 -12.24
CA GLN A 246 13.61 -10.87 -11.98
C GLN A 246 13.48 -11.94 -13.05
N GLN A 247 13.32 -13.19 -12.62
CA GLN A 247 12.98 -14.29 -13.52
C GLN A 247 11.55 -14.11 -14.06
N PRO A 248 11.22 -14.71 -15.21
CA PRO A 248 9.85 -14.80 -15.67
C PRO A 248 8.92 -15.29 -14.55
N PHE A 249 7.72 -14.75 -14.48
CA PHE A 249 6.73 -15.09 -13.46
C PHE A 249 5.30 -14.91 -14.00
N SER A 250 4.33 -15.45 -13.27
CA SER A 250 2.91 -15.21 -13.54
C SER A 250 2.26 -14.49 -12.36
N TYR A 251 1.15 -13.82 -12.61
CA TYR A 251 0.30 -13.23 -11.59
C TYR A 251 -1.17 -13.37 -11.95
N GLU A 252 -2.03 -13.31 -10.96
CA GLU A 252 -3.48 -13.44 -11.11
C GLU A 252 -4.18 -12.22 -10.56
N ILE A 253 -5.11 -11.65 -11.34
CA ILE A 253 -5.80 -10.39 -11.03
C ILE A 253 -7.26 -10.46 -11.43
N TYR A 254 -8.14 -9.79 -10.68
CA TYR A 254 -9.47 -9.47 -11.17
C TYR A 254 -9.40 -8.29 -12.15
N ALA A 255 -10.01 -8.42 -13.31
CA ALA A 255 -10.02 -7.36 -14.33
C ALA A 255 -11.37 -7.26 -15.03
N GLY A 256 -11.70 -6.06 -15.52
CA GLY A 256 -12.94 -5.80 -16.23
C GLY A 256 -14.18 -5.96 -15.34
N LYS A 257 -15.21 -6.63 -15.87
CA LYS A 257 -16.49 -6.87 -15.17
C LYS A 257 -16.60 -8.27 -14.55
N ASN A 258 -15.63 -9.14 -14.85
CA ASN A 258 -15.63 -10.50 -14.29
C ASN A 258 -15.06 -10.49 -12.87
N LEU A 259 -15.90 -10.83 -11.90
CA LEU A 259 -15.56 -10.95 -10.48
C LEU A 259 -15.61 -12.40 -9.98
N GLU A 260 -15.90 -13.37 -10.84
CA GLU A 260 -16.04 -14.77 -10.46
C GLU A 260 -14.68 -15.48 -10.36
N SER A 261 -13.72 -15.07 -11.19
CA SER A 261 -12.39 -15.65 -11.23
C SER A 261 -11.33 -14.63 -11.59
N ARG A 262 -10.11 -14.89 -11.13
CA ARG A 262 -8.93 -14.10 -11.52
C ARG A 262 -8.49 -14.48 -12.92
N LEU A 263 -7.94 -13.54 -13.65
CA LEU A 263 -7.26 -13.75 -14.92
C LEU A 263 -5.77 -13.94 -14.66
N GLN A 264 -5.19 -14.99 -15.24
CA GLN A 264 -3.75 -15.26 -15.18
C GLN A 264 -3.03 -14.52 -16.30
N HIS A 265 -1.90 -13.92 -15.95
CA HIS A 265 -1.01 -13.22 -16.88
C HIS A 265 0.42 -13.77 -16.75
N GLU A 266 1.05 -14.02 -17.88
CA GLU A 266 2.45 -14.45 -17.97
C GLU A 266 3.37 -13.26 -18.23
N VAL A 267 4.47 -13.16 -17.50
CA VAL A 267 5.48 -12.11 -17.65
C VAL A 267 6.81 -12.76 -18.04
N ASN A 268 7.05 -12.82 -19.35
CA ASN A 268 8.27 -13.43 -19.90
C ASN A 268 9.48 -12.48 -19.88
N HIS A 269 9.22 -11.17 -19.92
CA HIS A 269 10.25 -10.11 -19.91
C HIS A 269 9.99 -9.12 -18.77
N PRO A 270 10.36 -9.46 -17.53
CA PRO A 270 10.12 -8.58 -16.39
C PRO A 270 10.90 -7.26 -16.49
N VAL A 271 10.20 -6.15 -16.24
CA VAL A 271 10.75 -4.80 -16.26
C VAL A 271 10.72 -4.21 -14.85
N PHE A 272 11.87 -3.80 -14.34
CA PHE A 272 11.95 -3.16 -13.03
C PHE A 272 11.49 -1.69 -13.11
N TYR A 273 10.58 -1.29 -12.23
CA TYR A 273 10.14 0.11 -12.14
C TYR A 273 11.22 0.99 -11.55
N ARG A 274 11.66 2.00 -12.32
CA ARG A 274 12.78 2.90 -11.95
C ARG A 274 12.33 4.20 -11.27
N GLY A 275 11.00 4.42 -11.11
CA GLY A 275 10.39 5.65 -10.61
C GLY A 275 10.80 6.10 -9.22
#